data_c0d28062ef22ca618796f7a2cf26367c
#
_entry.id   c0d28062ef22ca618796f7a2cf26367c
#
_cell.length_a   1.000
_cell.length_b   1.000
_cell.length_c   1.000
_cell.angle_alpha   90.00
_cell.angle_beta   90.00
_cell.angle_gamma   90.00
#
_symmetry.space_group_name_H-M   'P 1'
#
loop_
_entity.id
_entity.type
_entity.pdbx_description
1 polymer ?
#
loop_
_entity_poly.entity_id
_entity_poly.type
_entity_poly.pdbx_seq_one_letter_code
_entity_poly.pdbx_strand_id
1 'polypeptide(L)'
;MREYTHENAQASRDYQLVENGIKTCMYPGYPELFMQLNKKNEFHFQPDWYRGIEYPKEQERGYDFNEDLYVPGYFEVDIKKGESIVFSAGTSEVTPRRLKQTFEAEVLDRTPRDSFYHCLKNSAHQFHNQQEDEHYILAGYPWF
;
A
#
# COMPACT_ATOMS: atom_id res chain seq x y z
N MET A 1 14.39 -3.18 14.49
CA MET A 1 13.26 -2.75 13.65
C MET A 1 12.65 -1.41 14.07
N ARG A 2 12.66 -1.06 15.36
CA ARG A 2 12.10 0.21 15.87
C ARG A 2 12.75 1.49 15.31
N GLU A 3 14.02 1.42 14.92
CA GLU A 3 14.78 2.54 14.36
C GLU A 3 14.21 3.05 13.01
N TYR A 4 13.41 2.24 12.34
CA TYR A 4 12.82 2.56 11.04
C TYR A 4 11.38 3.10 11.11
N THR A 5 10.81 3.18 12.31
CA THR A 5 9.45 3.71 12.50
C THR A 5 9.41 5.22 12.74
N HIS A 6 10.56 5.87 12.77
CA HIS A 6 10.67 7.31 12.96
C HIS A 6 11.59 7.95 11.94
N GLU A 7 11.43 9.26 11.75
CA GLU A 7 12.34 10.02 10.92
C GLU A 7 13.79 9.81 11.33
N ASN A 8 14.62 9.45 10.37
CA ASN A 8 16.06 9.29 10.62
C ASN A 8 16.91 9.68 9.41
N ALA A 9 18.17 10.01 9.68
CA ALA A 9 19.10 10.47 8.66
C ALA A 9 19.57 9.38 7.67
N GLN A 10 19.30 8.11 7.94
CA GLN A 10 19.69 6.99 7.07
C GLN A 10 18.65 6.71 5.98
N ALA A 11 17.44 7.26 6.11
CA ALA A 11 16.39 7.11 5.12
C ALA A 11 16.79 7.84 3.83
N SER A 12 16.96 7.09 2.74
CA SER A 12 17.16 7.69 1.43
C SER A 12 15.87 8.40 0.98
N ARG A 13 16.05 9.59 0.42
CA ARG A 13 14.98 10.36 -0.21
C ARG A 13 14.97 10.24 -1.71
N ASP A 14 15.85 9.39 -2.27
CA ASP A 14 15.99 9.23 -3.71
C ASP A 14 14.77 8.55 -4.31
N TYR A 15 14.45 8.95 -5.51
CA TYR A 15 13.43 8.31 -6.33
C TYR A 15 13.89 8.20 -7.80
N GLN A 16 13.24 7.32 -8.54
CA GLN A 16 13.41 7.20 -9.98
C GLN A 16 12.04 7.25 -10.64
N LEU A 17 11.98 7.91 -11.79
CA LEU A 17 10.76 7.92 -12.60
C LEU A 17 10.58 6.55 -13.29
N VAL A 18 9.36 6.06 -13.26
CA VAL A 18 8.88 4.90 -14.03
C VAL A 18 7.66 5.31 -14.86
N GLU A 19 7.13 4.40 -15.69
CA GLU A 19 5.95 4.73 -16.49
C GLU A 19 4.77 5.11 -15.58
N ASN A 20 4.28 6.33 -15.71
CA ASN A 20 3.18 6.93 -14.93
C ASN A 20 3.38 6.82 -13.39
N GLY A 21 4.60 7.01 -12.92
CA GLY A 21 4.84 6.94 -11.49
C GLY A 21 6.31 7.07 -11.10
N ILE A 22 6.59 6.63 -9.90
CA ILE A 22 7.93 6.61 -9.32
C ILE A 22 8.22 5.26 -8.65
N LYS A 23 9.51 5.00 -8.44
CA LYS A 23 9.97 4.00 -7.47
C LYS A 23 10.93 4.63 -6.48
N THR A 24 10.94 4.12 -5.27
CA THR A 24 11.81 4.55 -4.18
C THR A 24 12.24 3.37 -3.32
N CYS A 25 13.37 3.49 -2.66
CA CYS A 25 13.84 2.55 -1.64
C CYS A 25 14.46 3.33 -0.50
N MET A 26 13.77 3.39 0.63
CA MET A 26 14.23 4.19 1.78
C MET A 26 15.48 3.63 2.44
N TYR A 27 15.66 2.31 2.43
CA TYR A 27 16.77 1.64 3.12
C TYR A 27 17.40 0.58 2.24
N PRO A 28 18.74 0.55 2.12
CA PRO A 28 19.44 -0.48 1.36
C PRO A 28 19.09 -1.89 1.86
N GLY A 29 18.88 -2.82 0.93
CA GLY A 29 18.53 -4.20 1.25
C GLY A 29 17.05 -4.48 1.44
N TYR A 30 16.20 -3.45 1.39
CA TYR A 30 14.74 -3.60 1.34
C TYR A 30 14.23 -3.55 -0.11
N PRO A 31 13.06 -4.13 -0.38
CA PRO A 31 12.42 -4.03 -1.69
C PRO A 31 12.17 -2.58 -2.12
N GLU A 32 12.28 -2.30 -3.41
CA GLU A 32 11.83 -1.04 -3.98
C GLU A 32 10.29 -0.95 -3.88
N LEU A 33 9.80 0.24 -3.57
CA LEU A 33 8.36 0.56 -3.60
C LEU A 33 8.05 1.29 -4.91
N PHE A 34 7.23 0.68 -5.74
CA PHE A 34 6.68 1.27 -6.95
C PHE A 34 5.33 1.90 -6.65
N MET A 35 5.14 3.14 -7.09
CA MET A 35 3.88 3.88 -6.98
C MET A 35 3.51 4.39 -8.36
N GLN A 36 2.44 3.83 -8.95
CA GLN A 36 2.06 4.08 -10.35
C GLN A 36 0.56 4.33 -10.50
N LEU A 37 0.19 5.15 -11.47
CA LEU A 37 -1.21 5.43 -11.82
C LEU A 37 -1.54 4.92 -13.22
N ASN A 38 -2.80 4.61 -13.45
CA ASN A 38 -3.31 4.21 -14.77
C ASN A 38 -3.32 5.35 -15.80
N LYS A 39 -3.05 6.59 -15.38
CA LYS A 39 -3.05 7.80 -16.23
C LYS A 39 -1.70 8.50 -16.15
N LYS A 40 -1.39 9.23 -17.24
CA LYS A 40 -0.26 10.17 -17.22
C LYS A 40 -0.48 11.19 -16.11
N ASN A 41 0.59 11.45 -15.38
CA ASN A 41 0.62 12.33 -14.22
C ASN A 41 1.94 13.09 -14.19
N GLU A 42 2.00 14.09 -13.34
CA GLU A 42 3.22 14.79 -12.97
C GLU A 42 3.53 14.46 -11.50
N PHE A 43 4.75 14.05 -11.22
CA PHE A 43 5.21 13.83 -9.85
C PHE A 43 5.99 15.05 -9.37
N HIS A 44 5.53 15.64 -8.27
CA HIS A 44 6.18 16.75 -7.61
C HIS A 44 6.96 16.23 -6.40
N PHE A 45 8.27 16.26 -6.51
CA PHE A 45 9.15 15.86 -5.42
C PHE A 45 9.14 16.92 -4.32
N GLN A 46 8.48 16.57 -3.20
CA GLN A 46 8.38 17.41 -2.01
C GLN A 46 8.47 16.53 -0.77
N PRO A 47 9.68 16.03 -0.45
CA PRO A 47 9.85 15.06 0.62
C PRO A 47 9.60 15.69 1.98
N ASP A 48 8.75 15.04 2.77
CA ASP A 48 8.45 15.43 4.15
C ASP A 48 8.09 14.20 4.98
N TRP A 49 7.89 14.41 6.28
CA TRP A 49 7.48 13.40 7.22
C TRP A 49 6.19 13.83 7.93
N TYR A 50 5.20 12.95 7.96
CA TYR A 50 4.09 13.05 8.89
C TYR A 50 4.56 12.49 10.22
N ARG A 51 4.77 13.37 11.21
CA ARG A 51 5.38 13.02 12.50
C ARG A 51 4.33 12.77 13.55
N GLY A 52 4.63 11.80 14.44
CA GLY A 52 3.82 11.54 15.62
C GLY A 52 2.42 11.03 15.31
N ILE A 53 2.26 10.17 14.30
CA ILE A 53 1.00 9.48 14.04
C ILE A 53 0.78 8.47 15.17
N GLU A 54 -0.37 8.57 15.85
CA GLU A 54 -0.68 7.78 17.03
C GLU A 54 -1.71 6.68 16.74
N TYR A 55 -1.50 5.54 17.36
CA TYR A 55 -2.40 4.37 17.32
C TYR A 55 -2.94 4.08 18.74
N PRO A 56 -4.06 4.70 19.16
CA PRO A 56 -4.57 4.59 20.54
C PRO A 56 -4.83 3.16 20.98
N LYS A 57 -5.20 2.26 20.07
CA LYS A 57 -5.43 0.84 20.40
C LYS A 57 -4.14 0.09 20.73
N GLU A 58 -3.02 0.45 20.13
CA GLU A 58 -1.72 -0.10 20.48
C GLU A 58 -1.25 0.44 21.85
N GLN A 59 -1.51 1.73 22.10
CA GLN A 59 -1.25 2.34 23.40
C GLN A 59 -2.02 1.67 24.53
N GLU A 60 -3.32 1.40 24.34
CA GLU A 60 -4.15 0.68 25.32
C GLU A 60 -3.59 -0.71 25.68
N ARG A 61 -2.85 -1.32 24.77
CA ARG A 61 -2.20 -2.63 24.93
C ARG A 61 -0.80 -2.55 25.51
N GLY A 62 -0.25 -1.36 25.70
CA GLY A 62 1.11 -1.14 26.20
C GLY A 62 2.20 -1.36 25.14
N TYR A 63 1.86 -1.29 23.87
CA TYR A 63 2.81 -1.35 22.76
C TYR A 63 3.27 0.03 22.31
N ASP A 64 4.30 0.05 21.47
CA ASP A 64 4.69 1.28 20.76
C ASP A 64 3.53 1.70 19.87
N PHE A 65 3.12 2.94 20.00
CA PHE A 65 1.87 3.41 19.44
C PHE A 65 2.02 4.65 18.56
N ASN A 66 3.24 5.09 18.30
CA ASN A 66 3.46 6.22 17.41
C ASN A 66 4.53 5.91 16.36
N GLU A 67 4.40 6.56 15.21
CA GLU A 67 5.37 6.48 14.14
C GLU A 67 5.41 7.75 13.29
N ASP A 68 6.45 7.86 12.49
CA ASP A 68 6.56 8.88 11.46
C ASP A 68 6.46 8.24 10.08
N LEU A 69 5.65 8.82 9.19
CA LEU A 69 5.46 8.33 7.84
C LEU A 69 6.15 9.24 6.83
N TYR A 70 7.07 8.68 6.07
CA TYR A 70 7.75 9.39 4.99
C TYR A 70 6.84 9.56 3.77
N VAL A 71 6.82 10.76 3.23
CA VAL A 71 6.11 11.11 1.99
C VAL A 71 7.10 11.70 1.00
N PRO A 72 7.37 11.07 -0.15
CA PRO A 72 8.33 11.57 -1.14
C PRO A 72 7.81 12.79 -1.91
N GLY A 73 6.51 13.03 -1.92
CA GLY A 73 5.86 14.09 -2.68
C GLY A 73 4.42 13.75 -3.03
N TYR A 74 3.91 14.33 -4.11
CA TYR A 74 2.55 14.07 -4.56
C TYR A 74 2.46 13.94 -6.08
N PHE A 75 1.41 13.28 -6.54
CA PHE A 75 1.07 13.18 -7.95
C PHE A 75 -0.02 14.18 -8.30
N GLU A 76 0.18 14.91 -9.40
CA GLU A 76 -0.84 15.73 -10.01
C GLU A 76 -1.36 15.04 -11.27
N VAL A 77 -2.69 14.89 -11.36
CA VAL A 77 -3.33 14.15 -12.45
C VAL A 77 -4.67 14.79 -12.84
N ASP A 78 -4.83 15.05 -14.12
CA ASP A 78 -6.09 15.54 -14.66
C ASP A 78 -7.17 14.46 -14.62
N ILE A 79 -8.35 14.77 -14.10
CA ILE A 79 -9.51 13.88 -14.09
C ILE A 79 -10.73 14.58 -14.66
N LYS A 80 -11.44 13.90 -15.57
CA LYS A 80 -12.70 14.36 -16.13
C LYS A 80 -13.88 13.63 -15.49
N LYS A 81 -15.07 14.23 -15.57
CA LYS A 81 -16.29 13.59 -15.08
C LYS A 81 -16.49 12.20 -15.71
N GLY A 82 -16.68 11.20 -14.88
CA GLY A 82 -16.86 9.81 -15.28
C GLY A 82 -15.57 9.00 -15.48
N GLU A 83 -14.40 9.62 -15.33
CA GLU A 83 -13.13 8.90 -15.32
C GLU A 83 -12.81 8.35 -13.92
N SER A 84 -11.97 7.31 -13.91
CA SER A 84 -11.46 6.69 -12.68
C SER A 84 -9.94 6.72 -12.67
N ILE A 85 -9.37 7.03 -11.53
CA ILE A 85 -7.95 6.88 -11.27
C ILE A 85 -7.75 5.59 -10.50
N VAL A 86 -6.83 4.75 -10.97
CA VAL A 86 -6.37 3.55 -10.27
C VAL A 86 -4.92 3.78 -9.88
N PHE A 87 -4.65 3.75 -8.59
CA PHE A 87 -3.32 3.84 -8.00
C PHE A 87 -2.85 2.45 -7.59
N SER A 88 -1.61 2.12 -7.92
CA SER A 88 -0.94 0.89 -7.50
C SER A 88 0.27 1.25 -6.65
N ALA A 89 0.42 0.58 -5.50
CA ALA A 89 1.64 0.60 -4.70
C ALA A 89 2.05 -0.85 -4.41
N GLY A 90 3.30 -1.19 -4.70
CA GLY A 90 3.79 -2.56 -4.54
C GLY A 90 5.28 -2.67 -4.76
N THR A 91 5.81 -3.87 -4.56
CA THR A 91 7.24 -4.16 -4.67
C THR A 91 7.67 -4.56 -6.09
N SER A 92 6.76 -4.48 -7.06
CA SER A 92 7.03 -4.78 -8.46
C SER A 92 6.44 -3.69 -9.36
N GLU A 93 7.14 -3.40 -10.44
CA GLU A 93 6.63 -2.50 -11.47
C GLU A 93 5.43 -3.13 -12.18
N VAL A 94 4.40 -2.31 -12.41
CA VAL A 94 3.20 -2.73 -13.12
C VAL A 94 3.07 -2.00 -14.46
N THR A 95 2.29 -2.55 -15.38
CA THR A 95 1.98 -1.88 -16.65
C THR A 95 0.78 -0.95 -16.45
N PRO A 96 0.94 0.39 -16.47
CA PRO A 96 -0.13 1.34 -16.15
C PRO A 96 -1.40 1.16 -16.96
N ARG A 97 -1.28 0.82 -18.24
CA ARG A 97 -2.41 0.56 -19.14
C ARG A 97 -3.31 -0.59 -18.72
N ARG A 98 -2.76 -1.56 -17.96
CA ARG A 98 -3.49 -2.74 -17.45
C ARG A 98 -4.09 -2.53 -16.07
N LEU A 99 -3.69 -1.50 -15.33
CA LEU A 99 -4.13 -1.29 -13.95
C LEU A 99 -5.65 -1.28 -13.80
N LYS A 100 -6.36 -0.58 -14.70
CA LYS A 100 -7.81 -0.55 -14.65
C LYS A 100 -8.42 -1.93 -14.87
N GLN A 101 -7.94 -2.68 -15.87
CA GLN A 101 -8.41 -4.03 -16.16
C GLN A 101 -8.10 -4.99 -15.00
N THR A 102 -6.90 -4.91 -14.44
CA THR A 102 -6.50 -5.74 -13.28
C THR A 102 -7.39 -5.44 -12.08
N PHE A 103 -7.64 -4.17 -11.79
CA PHE A 103 -8.54 -3.76 -10.70
C PHE A 103 -9.97 -4.28 -10.91
N GLU A 104 -10.51 -4.12 -12.13
CA GLU A 104 -11.85 -4.62 -12.47
C GLU A 104 -11.94 -6.14 -12.35
N ALA A 105 -10.90 -6.88 -12.76
CA ALA A 105 -10.84 -8.34 -12.62
C ALA A 105 -10.82 -8.74 -11.13
N GLU A 106 -10.02 -8.09 -10.31
CA GLU A 106 -10.00 -8.35 -8.86
C GLU A 106 -11.35 -8.04 -8.18
N VAL A 107 -12.02 -6.95 -8.60
CA VAL A 107 -13.35 -6.61 -8.07
C VAL A 107 -14.36 -7.70 -8.41
N LEU A 108 -14.30 -8.25 -9.63
CA LEU A 108 -15.20 -9.32 -10.07
C LEU A 108 -14.92 -10.67 -9.36
N ASP A 109 -13.65 -10.93 -9.03
CA ASP A 109 -13.27 -12.16 -8.32
C ASP A 109 -13.64 -12.14 -6.82
N ARG A 110 -13.88 -10.95 -6.28
CA ARG A 110 -14.27 -10.81 -4.87
C ARG A 110 -15.68 -11.34 -4.63
N THR A 111 -15.84 -12.10 -3.55
CA THR A 111 -17.17 -12.51 -3.08
C THR A 111 -18.04 -11.27 -2.82
N PRO A 112 -19.26 -11.15 -3.39
CA PRO A 112 -20.19 -10.05 -3.10
C PRO A 112 -20.42 -9.87 -1.59
N ARG A 113 -20.72 -8.66 -1.15
CA ARG A 113 -21.06 -8.36 0.26
C ARG A 113 -22.55 -8.04 0.43
N ASP A 114 -23.39 -8.76 -0.28
CA ASP A 114 -24.84 -8.56 -0.38
C ASP A 114 -25.65 -9.36 0.64
N SER A 115 -25.01 -10.24 1.38
CA SER A 115 -25.62 -11.06 2.43
C SER A 115 -24.68 -11.25 3.61
N PHE A 116 -25.24 -11.59 4.78
CA PHE A 116 -24.45 -11.92 5.97
C PHE A 116 -23.47 -13.07 5.72
N TYR A 117 -23.91 -14.10 4.99
CA TYR A 117 -23.07 -15.23 4.60
C TYR A 117 -21.88 -14.77 3.75
N HIS A 118 -22.11 -13.94 2.75
CA HIS A 118 -21.05 -13.41 1.89
C HIS A 118 -20.07 -12.49 2.67
N CYS A 119 -20.56 -11.71 3.63
CA CYS A 119 -19.71 -10.93 4.53
C CYS A 119 -18.81 -11.84 5.38
N LEU A 120 -19.35 -12.93 5.95
CA LEU A 120 -18.57 -13.91 6.71
C LEU A 120 -17.53 -14.60 5.83
N LYS A 121 -17.89 -14.99 4.61
CA LYS A 121 -16.98 -15.61 3.65
C LYS A 121 -15.81 -14.66 3.31
N ASN A 122 -16.09 -13.38 3.03
CA ASN A 122 -15.05 -12.38 2.80
C ASN A 122 -14.13 -12.21 4.03
N SER A 123 -14.68 -12.21 5.23
CA SER A 123 -13.91 -12.14 6.46
C SER A 123 -13.01 -13.37 6.64
N ALA A 124 -13.54 -14.57 6.36
CA ALA A 124 -12.78 -15.80 6.45
C ALA A 124 -11.59 -15.85 5.48
N HIS A 125 -11.73 -15.27 4.28
CA HIS A 125 -10.64 -15.19 3.32
C HIS A 125 -9.41 -14.43 3.85
N GLN A 126 -9.58 -13.50 4.78
CA GLN A 126 -8.47 -12.75 5.37
C GLN A 126 -7.55 -13.63 6.24
N PHE A 127 -8.07 -14.75 6.74
CA PHE A 127 -7.31 -15.70 7.56
C PHE A 127 -6.63 -16.79 6.74
N HIS A 128 -6.92 -16.86 5.45
CA HIS A 128 -6.36 -17.85 4.56
C HIS A 128 -5.10 -17.28 3.89
N ASN A 129 -3.98 -17.93 4.12
CA ASN A 129 -2.70 -17.59 3.51
C ASN A 129 -2.16 -18.78 2.72
N GLN A 130 -1.51 -18.50 1.59
CA GLN A 130 -0.82 -19.49 0.80
C GLN A 130 0.64 -19.10 0.70
N GLN A 131 1.51 -20.04 1.03
CA GLN A 131 2.96 -19.88 0.84
C GLN A 131 3.46 -21.13 0.08
N GLU A 132 4.01 -20.89 -1.12
CA GLU A 132 4.35 -21.96 -2.06
C GLU A 132 3.13 -22.85 -2.35
N ASP A 133 3.21 -24.13 -2.11
CA ASP A 133 2.12 -25.12 -2.30
C ASP A 133 1.32 -25.42 -1.02
N GLU A 134 1.64 -24.74 0.09
CA GLU A 134 1.00 -24.97 1.38
C GLU A 134 -0.02 -23.88 1.71
N HIS A 135 -1.14 -24.29 2.31
CA HIS A 135 -2.21 -23.40 2.76
C HIS A 135 -2.24 -23.32 4.29
N TYR A 136 -2.29 -22.10 4.80
CA TYR A 136 -2.29 -21.82 6.23
C TYR A 136 -3.55 -21.03 6.61
N ILE A 137 -4.03 -21.26 7.82
CA ILE A 137 -5.07 -20.45 8.45
C ILE A 137 -4.41 -19.63 9.56
N LEU A 138 -4.46 -18.32 9.45
CA LEU A 138 -3.99 -17.43 10.50
C LEU A 138 -4.95 -17.48 11.68
N ALA A 139 -4.43 -17.61 12.91
CA ALA A 139 -5.25 -17.67 14.12
C ALA A 139 -5.94 -16.34 14.46
N GLY A 140 -5.48 -15.24 13.87
CA GLY A 140 -6.06 -13.90 14.00
C GLY A 140 -5.46 -12.95 12.97
N TYR A 141 -6.15 -11.83 12.71
CA TYR A 141 -5.63 -10.79 11.84
C TYR A 141 -6.03 -9.41 12.37
N PRO A 142 -5.07 -8.50 12.61
CA PRO A 142 -3.63 -8.76 12.62
C PRO A 142 -3.23 -9.70 13.78
N TRP A 143 -2.20 -10.50 13.55
CA TRP A 143 -1.61 -11.37 14.57
C TRP A 143 -0.60 -10.58 15.41
N PHE A 144 -0.68 -10.72 16.71
CA PHE A 144 0.21 -10.09 17.70
C PHE A 144 1.01 -11.12 18.46
#